data_1e803e9200062c63c7a5b5ee6e217636
#
_entry.id   1e803e9200062c63c7a5b5ee6e217636
#
_cell.length_a   1.000
_cell.length_b   1.000
_cell.length_c   1.000
_cell.angle_alpha   90.00
_cell.angle_beta   90.00
_cell.angle_gamma   90.00
#
_symmetry.space_group_name_H-M   'P 1'
#
loop_
_entity.id
_entity.type
_entity.pdbx_description
1 polymer ?
#
loop_
_entity_poly.entity_id
_entity_poly.type
_entity_poly.pdbx_seq_one_letter_code
_entity_poly.pdbx_strand_id
1 'polypeptide(L)'
;AYNKFIDAVATSKVARSHFNESEAKEFEKAAHAFVSKWITQLRHNTYNVYFNGESYREGTIDQLPDLLNNKLCAKIYNMGFETMRFPKGVVPPMTFYKDGNCPKVIQQILQAQNRDQLTSHGSNASPLKYLFEENGNTLIKADGMLSENALNGHSWLVEICHHVEKCMEKARKEYADKFSLPVVLASFIKPPYGMFTSMLNCAAIAYALRKYKSELFQTTISQPISDEALCTMVTDLFKMWKDGKSDSNPKMFLRFGSKEESDLTKLLYDTFDLGHTIKAKLDDVKSLDNAKWYIQEFCKLYAKQPLWTLIHIPGLSEDLRNAIQSLIAIFAQEATPVEKIKAIYRDIKNNHVELLILITNVDNYEKGFINFVDSIEGVKIEKAWWNAMLETVSYTHLRAHETAANL
;
A
#
# COMPACT_ATOMS: atom_id res chain seq x y z
N ALA A 1 -30.62 -35.64 -35.44
CA ALA A 1 -31.25 -34.42 -34.92
C ALA A 1 -30.59 -33.16 -35.49
N TYR A 2 -29.26 -33.06 -35.42
CA TYR A 2 -28.51 -31.88 -35.90
C TYR A 2 -28.74 -31.61 -37.40
N ASN A 3 -28.62 -32.66 -38.26
CA ASN A 3 -28.85 -32.51 -39.67
C ASN A 3 -30.26 -31.99 -39.98
N LYS A 4 -31.29 -32.51 -39.29
CA LYS A 4 -32.68 -32.02 -39.47
C LYS A 4 -32.85 -30.54 -39.08
N PHE A 5 -32.11 -30.08 -38.10
CA PHE A 5 -32.08 -28.66 -37.75
C PHE A 5 -31.43 -27.83 -38.84
N ILE A 6 -30.27 -28.27 -39.37
CA ILE A 6 -29.58 -27.58 -40.45
C ILE A 6 -30.44 -27.54 -41.70
N ASP A 7 -31.07 -28.67 -42.05
CA ASP A 7 -31.98 -28.76 -43.19
C ASP A 7 -33.17 -27.79 -43.06
N ALA A 8 -33.78 -27.70 -41.87
CA ALA A 8 -34.88 -26.78 -41.61
C ALA A 8 -34.44 -25.30 -41.75
N VAL A 9 -33.26 -24.94 -41.21
CA VAL A 9 -32.70 -23.58 -41.35
C VAL A 9 -32.37 -23.25 -42.80
N ALA A 10 -31.74 -24.18 -43.50
CA ALA A 10 -31.39 -24.01 -44.92
C ALA A 10 -32.63 -23.83 -45.79
N THR A 11 -33.64 -24.71 -45.61
CA THR A 11 -34.89 -24.64 -46.36
C THR A 11 -35.65 -23.35 -46.06
N SER A 12 -35.70 -22.87 -44.84
CA SER A 12 -36.27 -21.58 -44.48
C SER A 12 -35.60 -20.41 -45.23
N LYS A 13 -34.29 -20.43 -45.33
CA LYS A 13 -33.53 -19.40 -46.06
C LYS A 13 -33.82 -19.47 -47.59
N VAL A 14 -33.88 -20.66 -48.15
CA VAL A 14 -34.20 -20.86 -49.57
C VAL A 14 -35.63 -20.41 -49.86
N ALA A 15 -36.61 -20.81 -49.03
CA ALA A 15 -38.00 -20.37 -49.21
C ALA A 15 -38.11 -18.82 -49.18
N ARG A 16 -37.41 -18.19 -48.25
CA ARG A 16 -37.39 -16.73 -48.17
C ARG A 16 -36.74 -16.07 -49.39
N SER A 17 -35.70 -16.66 -49.96
CA SER A 17 -35.07 -16.17 -51.18
C SER A 17 -35.99 -16.28 -52.42
N HIS A 18 -36.98 -17.18 -52.38
CA HIS A 18 -38.02 -17.36 -53.42
C HIS A 18 -39.32 -16.63 -53.07
N PHE A 19 -39.30 -15.67 -52.13
CA PHE A 19 -40.44 -14.88 -51.67
C PHE A 19 -41.61 -15.67 -51.09
N ASN A 20 -41.36 -16.89 -50.61
CA ASN A 20 -42.35 -17.70 -49.92
C ASN A 20 -42.24 -17.55 -48.37
N GLU A 21 -42.74 -16.45 -47.87
CA GLU A 21 -42.66 -16.13 -46.42
C GLU A 21 -43.46 -17.10 -45.55
N SER A 22 -44.54 -17.67 -46.00
CA SER A 22 -45.35 -18.62 -45.27
C SER A 22 -44.58 -19.91 -45.02
N GLU A 23 -44.00 -20.45 -46.05
CA GLU A 23 -43.18 -21.67 -45.98
C GLU A 23 -41.89 -21.44 -45.18
N ALA A 24 -41.25 -20.28 -45.37
CA ALA A 24 -40.06 -19.90 -44.57
C ALA A 24 -40.36 -19.90 -43.06
N LYS A 25 -41.48 -19.33 -42.63
CA LYS A 25 -41.92 -19.32 -41.23
C LYS A 25 -42.21 -20.72 -40.68
N GLU A 26 -42.75 -21.62 -41.49
CA GLU A 26 -42.97 -23.01 -41.06
C GLU A 26 -41.66 -23.74 -40.78
N PHE A 27 -40.67 -23.59 -41.65
CA PHE A 27 -39.34 -24.20 -41.43
C PHE A 27 -38.60 -23.54 -40.30
N GLU A 28 -38.72 -22.23 -40.05
CA GLU A 28 -38.20 -21.55 -38.87
C GLU A 28 -38.85 -22.12 -37.60
N LYS A 29 -40.14 -22.30 -37.59
CA LYS A 29 -40.86 -22.92 -36.46
C LYS A 29 -40.40 -24.34 -36.20
N ALA A 30 -40.15 -25.12 -37.25
CA ALA A 30 -39.58 -26.46 -37.13
C ALA A 30 -38.15 -26.43 -36.54
N ALA A 31 -37.31 -25.52 -37.02
CA ALA A 31 -35.95 -25.33 -36.47
C ALA A 31 -35.99 -24.94 -34.98
N HIS A 32 -36.86 -24.01 -34.58
CA HIS A 32 -37.05 -23.63 -33.18
C HIS A 32 -37.55 -24.81 -32.33
N ALA A 33 -38.42 -25.69 -32.88
CA ALA A 33 -38.86 -26.88 -32.18
C ALA A 33 -37.72 -27.87 -31.90
N PHE A 34 -36.78 -28.04 -32.86
CA PHE A 34 -35.58 -28.83 -32.61
C PHE A 34 -34.71 -28.24 -31.53
N VAL A 35 -34.45 -26.93 -31.52
CA VAL A 35 -33.68 -26.25 -30.49
C VAL A 35 -34.34 -26.40 -29.11
N SER A 36 -35.65 -26.17 -29.02
CA SER A 36 -36.43 -26.35 -27.80
C SER A 36 -36.33 -27.76 -27.27
N LYS A 37 -36.43 -28.78 -28.19
CA LYS A 37 -36.27 -30.18 -27.80
C LYS A 37 -34.87 -30.49 -27.27
N TRP A 38 -33.82 -29.93 -27.85
CA TRP A 38 -32.44 -30.09 -27.37
C TRP A 38 -32.25 -29.45 -26.01
N ILE A 39 -32.74 -28.23 -25.83
CA ILE A 39 -32.68 -27.57 -24.50
C ILE A 39 -33.38 -28.42 -23.46
N THR A 40 -34.57 -28.93 -23.77
CA THR A 40 -35.30 -29.80 -22.84
C THR A 40 -34.51 -31.09 -22.56
N GLN A 41 -33.93 -31.73 -23.57
CA GLN A 41 -33.13 -32.94 -23.38
C GLN A 41 -31.86 -32.64 -22.54
N LEU A 42 -31.18 -31.54 -22.79
CA LEU A 42 -30.01 -31.12 -21.99
C LEU A 42 -30.38 -30.84 -20.54
N ARG A 43 -31.54 -30.24 -20.26
CA ARG A 43 -32.03 -29.98 -18.93
C ARG A 43 -32.36 -31.26 -18.15
N HIS A 44 -32.87 -32.27 -18.84
CA HIS A 44 -33.29 -33.55 -18.19
C HIS A 44 -32.22 -34.66 -18.24
N ASN A 45 -31.12 -34.45 -18.98
CA ASN A 45 -30.03 -35.41 -18.99
C ASN A 45 -29.20 -35.32 -17.74
N THR A 46 -28.73 -36.44 -17.25
CA THR A 46 -27.73 -36.50 -16.17
C THR A 46 -26.36 -36.13 -16.68
N TYR A 47 -25.58 -35.52 -15.84
CA TYR A 47 -24.17 -35.15 -16.14
C TYR A 47 -23.25 -35.57 -14.99
N ASN A 48 -21.97 -35.71 -15.28
CA ASN A 48 -20.92 -35.91 -14.31
C ASN A 48 -19.97 -34.76 -14.33
N VAL A 49 -19.61 -34.24 -13.17
CA VAL A 49 -18.59 -33.22 -13.01
C VAL A 49 -17.37 -33.86 -12.39
N TYR A 50 -16.20 -33.66 -12.98
CA TYR A 50 -14.93 -34.15 -12.47
C TYR A 50 -14.11 -32.98 -11.94
N PHE A 51 -13.64 -33.10 -10.71
CA PHE A 51 -12.79 -32.11 -10.08
C PHE A 51 -11.75 -32.81 -9.19
N ASN A 52 -10.47 -32.55 -9.44
CA ASN A 52 -9.32 -33.13 -8.71
C ASN A 52 -9.40 -34.68 -8.59
N GLY A 53 -9.81 -35.37 -9.65
CA GLY A 53 -9.92 -36.82 -9.66
C GLY A 53 -11.18 -37.38 -9.02
N GLU A 54 -11.99 -36.54 -8.38
CA GLU A 54 -13.31 -36.94 -7.85
C GLU A 54 -14.39 -36.74 -8.90
N SER A 55 -15.36 -37.70 -8.97
CA SER A 55 -16.53 -37.60 -9.84
C SER A 55 -17.76 -37.26 -8.99
N TYR A 56 -18.44 -36.21 -9.40
CA TYR A 56 -19.70 -35.76 -8.83
C TYR A 56 -20.79 -36.11 -9.82
N ARG A 57 -21.57 -37.16 -9.52
CA ARG A 57 -22.73 -37.52 -10.30
C ARG A 57 -23.94 -36.79 -9.77
N GLU A 58 -24.40 -35.86 -10.56
CA GLU A 58 -25.58 -35.08 -10.22
C GLU A 58 -26.68 -35.24 -11.26
N GLY A 59 -27.87 -34.77 -10.95
CA GLY A 59 -29.03 -34.94 -11.79
C GLY A 59 -29.00 -34.12 -13.07
N THR A 60 -29.95 -33.23 -13.21
CA THR A 60 -30.18 -32.47 -14.42
C THR A 60 -29.36 -31.18 -14.44
N ILE A 61 -29.24 -30.55 -15.63
CA ILE A 61 -28.51 -29.30 -15.79
C ILE A 61 -29.05 -28.16 -14.93
N ASP A 62 -30.32 -28.19 -14.54
CA ASP A 62 -30.96 -27.26 -13.65
C ASP A 62 -30.39 -27.33 -12.20
N GLN A 63 -29.78 -28.45 -11.84
CA GLN A 63 -29.10 -28.69 -10.53
C GLN A 63 -27.63 -28.33 -10.58
N LEU A 64 -27.06 -28.03 -11.79
CA LEU A 64 -25.65 -27.68 -11.95
C LEU A 64 -25.25 -26.42 -11.16
N PRO A 65 -26.05 -25.34 -11.10
CA PRO A 65 -25.72 -24.17 -10.29
C PRO A 65 -25.55 -24.52 -8.80
N ASP A 66 -26.40 -25.38 -8.27
CA ASP A 66 -26.31 -25.84 -6.88
C ASP A 66 -25.04 -26.64 -6.60
N LEU A 67 -24.69 -27.58 -7.50
CA LEU A 67 -23.45 -28.33 -7.42
C LEU A 67 -22.24 -27.39 -7.45
N LEU A 68 -22.20 -26.47 -8.42
CA LEU A 68 -21.10 -25.53 -8.58
C LEU A 68 -20.98 -24.61 -7.35
N ASN A 69 -22.08 -23.98 -6.94
CA ASN A 69 -22.05 -22.98 -5.87
C ASN A 69 -21.85 -23.61 -4.49
N ASN A 70 -22.60 -24.66 -4.17
CA ASN A 70 -22.64 -25.20 -2.81
C ASN A 70 -21.61 -26.30 -2.54
N LYS A 71 -21.17 -27.04 -3.58
CA LYS A 71 -20.21 -28.13 -3.39
C LYS A 71 -18.82 -27.83 -3.95
N LEU A 72 -18.72 -27.32 -5.16
CA LEU A 72 -17.43 -27.14 -5.83
C LEU A 72 -16.76 -25.81 -5.52
N CYS A 73 -17.51 -24.70 -5.47
CA CYS A 73 -16.92 -23.39 -5.14
C CYS A 73 -16.25 -23.40 -3.76
N ALA A 74 -16.89 -24.02 -2.75
CA ALA A 74 -16.29 -24.13 -1.42
C ALA A 74 -14.99 -24.94 -1.40
N LYS A 75 -14.83 -25.93 -2.31
CA LYS A 75 -13.59 -26.71 -2.44
C LYS A 75 -12.52 -25.98 -3.23
N ILE A 76 -12.91 -25.24 -4.26
CA ILE A 76 -11.99 -24.48 -5.12
C ILE A 76 -11.46 -23.25 -4.38
N TYR A 77 -12.34 -22.56 -3.66
CA TYR A 77 -12.05 -21.32 -2.93
C TYR A 77 -12.08 -21.53 -1.42
N ASN A 78 -11.39 -22.57 -0.96
CA ASN A 78 -11.40 -22.96 0.45
C ASN A 78 -10.72 -21.95 1.40
N MET A 79 -10.04 -20.94 0.85
CA MET A 79 -9.49 -19.77 1.57
C MET A 79 -10.31 -18.50 1.34
N GLY A 80 -11.48 -18.59 0.72
CA GLY A 80 -12.41 -17.48 0.58
C GLY A 80 -12.97 -17.01 1.92
N PHE A 81 -13.47 -15.78 2.00
CA PHE A 81 -14.03 -15.24 3.25
C PHE A 81 -15.32 -15.99 3.67
N GLU A 82 -15.99 -16.67 2.76
CA GLU A 82 -17.16 -17.51 3.00
C GLU A 82 -16.86 -18.69 3.94
N THR A 83 -15.60 -19.07 4.04
CA THR A 83 -15.16 -20.13 4.96
C THR A 83 -15.08 -19.64 6.40
N MET A 84 -15.11 -18.32 6.62
CA MET A 84 -15.15 -17.73 7.96
C MET A 84 -16.47 -18.12 8.66
N ARG A 85 -16.34 -18.61 9.88
CA ARG A 85 -17.50 -18.92 10.72
C ARG A 85 -17.98 -17.68 11.43
N PHE A 86 -19.12 -17.15 10.97
CA PHE A 86 -19.79 -16.06 11.66
C PHE A 86 -20.68 -16.59 12.80
N PRO A 87 -20.73 -15.89 13.95
CA PRO A 87 -21.66 -16.22 15.01
C PRO A 87 -23.11 -16.13 14.53
N LYS A 88 -23.98 -16.92 15.18
CA LYS A 88 -25.41 -16.92 14.91
C LYS A 88 -25.98 -15.51 15.11
N GLY A 89 -26.64 -14.94 14.09
CA GLY A 89 -27.21 -13.59 14.14
C GLY A 89 -26.34 -12.47 13.56
N VAL A 90 -25.10 -12.76 13.19
CA VAL A 90 -24.32 -11.85 12.36
C VAL A 90 -24.83 -11.97 10.93
N VAL A 91 -25.42 -10.90 10.45
CA VAL A 91 -26.01 -10.86 9.11
C VAL A 91 -24.89 -11.06 8.08
N PRO A 92 -24.96 -12.12 7.27
CA PRO A 92 -23.98 -12.29 6.23
C PRO A 92 -24.10 -11.12 5.21
N PRO A 93 -23.24 -11.02 4.51
CA PRO A 93 -22.50 -10.34 3.49
C PRO A 93 -23.21 -9.26 2.70
N MET A 94 -24.52 -9.07 2.72
CA MET A 94 -25.16 -7.97 1.99
C MET A 94 -24.64 -6.58 2.40
N THR A 95 -24.23 -6.44 3.66
CA THR A 95 -23.57 -5.24 4.20
C THR A 95 -22.14 -5.09 3.69
N PHE A 96 -21.52 -6.17 3.25
CA PHE A 96 -20.12 -6.20 2.81
C PHE A 96 -19.93 -5.84 1.33
N TYR A 97 -20.99 -5.89 0.54
CA TYR A 97 -20.96 -5.62 -0.90
C TYR A 97 -21.15 -4.14 -1.28
N LYS A 98 -21.33 -3.25 -0.31
CA LYS A 98 -21.50 -1.82 -0.60
C LYS A 98 -20.13 -1.18 -0.87
N ASP A 99 -19.87 -0.87 -2.12
CA ASP A 99 -18.64 -0.20 -2.58
C ASP A 99 -18.32 1.08 -1.78
N GLY A 100 -19.33 1.80 -1.32
CA GLY A 100 -19.16 3.03 -0.53
C GLY A 100 -18.59 2.84 0.89
N ASN A 101 -18.63 1.63 1.45
CA ASN A 101 -18.09 1.35 2.78
C ASN A 101 -16.64 0.84 2.75
N CYS A 102 -16.21 0.23 1.64
CA CYS A 102 -14.87 -0.34 1.53
C CYS A 102 -13.75 0.69 1.75
N PRO A 103 -13.76 1.88 1.12
CA PRO A 103 -12.72 2.89 1.37
C PRO A 103 -12.64 3.33 2.83
N LYS A 104 -13.79 3.50 3.49
CA LYS A 104 -13.84 3.89 4.92
C LYS A 104 -13.24 2.83 5.82
N VAL A 105 -13.50 1.57 5.53
CA VAL A 105 -12.93 0.45 6.29
C VAL A 105 -11.43 0.34 6.04
N ILE A 106 -10.96 0.45 4.80
CA ILE A 106 -9.54 0.46 4.47
C ILE A 106 -8.84 1.58 5.24
N GLN A 107 -9.36 2.80 5.19
CA GLN A 107 -8.80 3.94 5.90
C GLN A 107 -8.76 3.71 7.41
N GLN A 108 -9.85 3.23 8.01
CA GLN A 108 -9.91 2.88 9.43
C GLN A 108 -8.80 1.89 9.81
N ILE A 109 -8.63 0.81 9.05
CA ILE A 109 -7.62 -0.23 9.31
C ILE A 109 -6.20 0.34 9.20
N LEU A 110 -5.92 1.14 8.19
CA LEU A 110 -4.58 1.72 7.96
C LEU A 110 -4.20 2.75 9.03
N GLN A 111 -5.15 3.54 9.53
CA GLN A 111 -4.93 4.60 10.51
C GLN A 111 -4.98 4.12 11.96
N ALA A 112 -5.52 2.93 12.22
CA ALA A 112 -5.70 2.42 13.58
C ALA A 112 -4.35 2.29 14.32
N GLN A 113 -4.28 2.80 15.54
CA GLN A 113 -3.11 2.75 16.41
C GLN A 113 -3.17 1.59 17.41
N ASN A 114 -4.38 1.05 17.65
CA ASN A 114 -4.62 0.03 18.65
C ASN A 114 -5.81 -0.86 18.26
N ARG A 115 -6.04 -1.92 19.06
CA ARG A 115 -7.12 -2.87 18.85
C ARG A 115 -8.51 -2.21 18.84
N ASP A 116 -8.76 -1.28 19.74
CA ASP A 116 -10.08 -0.66 19.87
C ASP A 116 -10.42 0.15 18.62
N GLN A 117 -9.47 0.85 18.04
CA GLN A 117 -9.65 1.57 16.78
C GLN A 117 -9.87 0.61 15.58
N LEU A 118 -9.30 -0.60 15.62
CA LEU A 118 -9.56 -1.62 14.61
C LEU A 118 -10.98 -2.17 14.70
N THR A 119 -11.55 -2.29 15.90
CA THR A 119 -12.75 -3.09 16.15
C THR A 119 -13.99 -2.30 16.55
N SER A 120 -13.88 -1.04 17.01
CA SER A 120 -14.96 -0.31 17.70
C SER A 120 -15.62 0.83 16.91
N HIS A 121 -15.35 1.00 15.61
CA HIS A 121 -15.83 2.17 14.88
C HIS A 121 -17.14 1.93 14.12
N GLY A 122 -18.21 2.61 14.57
CA GLY A 122 -19.47 2.79 13.83
C GLY A 122 -20.24 1.51 13.53
N SER A 123 -21.03 1.52 12.48
CA SER A 123 -21.84 0.39 12.01
C SER A 123 -21.01 -0.81 11.53
N ASN A 124 -19.71 -0.64 11.32
CA ASN A 124 -18.80 -1.68 10.85
C ASN A 124 -18.11 -2.43 12.01
N ALA A 125 -18.28 -1.99 13.25
CA ALA A 125 -17.61 -2.56 14.41
C ALA A 125 -17.87 -4.07 14.58
N SER A 126 -19.12 -4.49 14.47
CA SER A 126 -19.48 -5.88 14.66
C SER A 126 -18.81 -6.82 13.65
N PRO A 127 -18.90 -6.60 12.33
CA PRO A 127 -18.22 -7.46 11.35
C PRO A 127 -16.70 -7.45 11.48
N LEU A 128 -16.10 -6.28 11.73
CA LEU A 128 -14.64 -6.17 11.88
C LEU A 128 -14.14 -6.86 13.14
N LYS A 129 -14.93 -6.85 14.22
CA LYS A 129 -14.60 -7.59 15.43
C LYS A 129 -14.41 -9.08 15.12
N TYR A 130 -15.30 -9.68 14.31
CA TYR A 130 -15.18 -11.09 13.94
C TYR A 130 -14.01 -11.40 13.02
N LEU A 131 -13.52 -10.43 12.26
CA LEU A 131 -12.27 -10.59 11.50
C LEU A 131 -11.07 -10.84 12.44
N PHE A 132 -11.09 -10.19 13.61
CA PHE A 132 -10.01 -10.22 14.60
C PHE A 132 -10.24 -11.19 15.75
N GLU A 133 -11.30 -11.99 15.72
CA GLU A 133 -11.62 -12.98 16.75
C GLU A 133 -11.86 -14.35 16.13
N GLU A 134 -11.34 -15.38 16.75
CA GLU A 134 -11.60 -16.79 16.41
C GLU A 134 -11.92 -17.60 17.65
N ASN A 135 -13.04 -18.34 17.64
CA ASN A 135 -13.47 -19.19 18.76
C ASN A 135 -13.54 -18.43 20.10
N GLY A 136 -13.92 -17.15 20.07
CA GLY A 136 -13.99 -16.29 21.26
C GLY A 136 -12.66 -15.70 21.73
N ASN A 137 -11.54 -16.01 21.05
CA ASN A 137 -10.23 -15.47 21.36
C ASN A 137 -9.87 -14.37 20.35
N THR A 138 -9.30 -13.26 20.85
CA THR A 138 -8.79 -12.21 19.97
C THR A 138 -7.48 -12.63 19.31
N LEU A 139 -7.37 -12.37 18.02
CA LEU A 139 -6.17 -12.63 17.23
C LEU A 139 -5.12 -11.53 17.37
N ILE A 140 -5.51 -10.35 17.89
CA ILE A 140 -4.66 -9.15 17.95
C ILE A 140 -4.39 -8.72 19.40
N LYS A 141 -3.20 -8.18 19.63
CA LYS A 141 -2.77 -7.54 20.88
C LYS A 141 -3.43 -6.17 21.06
N ALA A 142 -3.21 -5.53 22.20
CA ALA A 142 -3.70 -4.18 22.49
C ALA A 142 -3.19 -3.12 21.49
N ASP A 143 -1.96 -3.30 20.97
CA ASP A 143 -1.35 -2.45 19.93
C ASP A 143 -1.90 -2.69 18.52
N GLY A 144 -2.84 -3.63 18.37
CA GLY A 144 -3.44 -3.99 17.09
C GLY A 144 -2.58 -4.87 16.19
N MET A 145 -1.47 -5.44 16.68
CA MET A 145 -0.66 -6.43 15.97
C MET A 145 -1.15 -7.84 16.25
N LEU A 146 -0.88 -8.79 15.33
CA LEU A 146 -1.20 -10.20 15.57
C LEU A 146 -0.47 -10.70 16.83
N SER A 147 -1.17 -11.49 17.65
CA SER A 147 -0.58 -12.15 18.81
C SER A 147 0.28 -13.33 18.38
N GLU A 148 1.26 -13.72 19.21
CA GLU A 148 2.10 -14.89 18.93
C GLU A 148 1.29 -16.17 18.79
N ASN A 149 0.26 -16.34 19.63
CA ASN A 149 -0.66 -17.48 19.55
C ASN A 149 -1.44 -17.48 18.23
N ALA A 150 -1.84 -16.31 17.74
CA ALA A 150 -2.50 -16.20 16.44
C ALA A 150 -1.56 -16.54 15.29
N LEU A 151 -0.31 -16.05 15.33
CA LEU A 151 0.69 -16.34 14.28
C LEU A 151 1.02 -17.84 14.16
N ASN A 152 0.91 -18.59 15.24
CA ASN A 152 1.08 -20.04 15.23
C ASN A 152 -0.23 -20.81 14.86
N GLY A 153 -1.33 -20.10 14.63
CA GLY A 153 -2.62 -20.65 14.24
C GLY A 153 -2.83 -20.62 12.73
N HIS A 154 -3.98 -21.14 12.32
CA HIS A 154 -4.42 -21.23 10.93
C HIS A 154 -5.72 -20.46 10.71
N SER A 155 -5.92 -19.33 11.41
CA SER A 155 -7.08 -18.49 11.16
C SER A 155 -7.02 -17.88 9.75
N TRP A 156 -8.19 -17.63 9.18
CA TRP A 156 -8.27 -17.04 7.83
C TRP A 156 -7.47 -15.74 7.69
N LEU A 157 -7.55 -14.84 8.68
CA LEU A 157 -6.79 -13.58 8.65
C LEU A 157 -5.28 -13.82 8.68
N VAL A 158 -4.82 -14.75 9.49
CA VAL A 158 -3.39 -15.08 9.61
C VAL A 158 -2.86 -15.65 8.31
N GLU A 159 -3.61 -16.55 7.67
CA GLU A 159 -3.23 -17.11 6.36
C GLU A 159 -3.17 -16.02 5.27
N ILE A 160 -4.10 -15.05 5.28
CA ILE A 160 -4.05 -13.88 4.39
C ILE A 160 -2.78 -13.06 4.66
N CYS A 161 -2.45 -12.79 5.93
CA CYS A 161 -1.25 -12.04 6.30
C CYS A 161 0.02 -12.76 5.84
N HIS A 162 0.12 -14.07 6.06
CA HIS A 162 1.26 -14.89 5.61
C HIS A 162 1.38 -14.90 4.07
N HIS A 163 0.25 -14.96 3.37
CA HIS A 163 0.29 -14.94 1.90
C HIS A 163 0.71 -13.57 1.35
N VAL A 164 0.21 -12.48 1.92
CA VAL A 164 0.69 -11.12 1.60
C VAL A 164 2.18 -11.02 1.86
N GLU A 165 2.66 -11.55 2.99
CA GLU A 165 4.09 -11.56 3.32
C GLU A 165 4.93 -12.26 2.25
N LYS A 166 4.54 -13.46 1.84
CA LYS A 166 5.21 -14.19 0.75
C LYS A 166 5.22 -13.39 -0.57
N CYS A 167 4.11 -12.74 -0.90
CA CYS A 167 4.00 -11.91 -2.09
C CYS A 167 4.94 -10.69 -2.02
N MET A 168 5.00 -10.02 -0.86
CA MET A 168 5.84 -8.85 -0.64
C MET A 168 7.32 -9.21 -0.59
N GLU A 169 7.69 -10.32 0.05
CA GLU A 169 9.08 -10.82 0.04
C GLU A 169 9.55 -11.20 -1.37
N LYS A 170 8.68 -11.83 -2.15
CA LYS A 170 8.95 -12.12 -3.56
C LYS A 170 9.15 -10.83 -4.35
N ALA A 171 8.27 -9.86 -4.17
CA ALA A 171 8.37 -8.55 -4.83
C ALA A 171 9.69 -7.85 -4.46
N ARG A 172 10.11 -7.90 -3.19
CA ARG A 172 11.38 -7.33 -2.71
C ARG A 172 12.60 -7.98 -3.38
N LYS A 173 12.56 -9.29 -3.60
CA LYS A 173 13.68 -10.03 -4.25
C LYS A 173 13.73 -9.82 -5.75
N GLU A 174 12.58 -9.82 -6.42
CA GLU A 174 12.50 -9.83 -7.88
C GLU A 174 12.35 -8.42 -8.49
N TYR A 175 11.76 -7.46 -7.75
CA TYR A 175 11.35 -6.15 -8.27
C TYR A 175 11.65 -5.03 -7.26
N ALA A 176 12.85 -5.04 -6.64
CA ALA A 176 13.19 -4.11 -5.54
C ALA A 176 12.97 -2.64 -5.88
N ASP A 177 13.29 -2.24 -7.12
CA ASP A 177 13.23 -0.83 -7.55
C ASP A 177 11.83 -0.37 -7.91
N LYS A 178 10.96 -1.27 -8.38
CA LYS A 178 9.61 -0.92 -8.83
C LYS A 178 8.73 -2.14 -9.04
N PHE A 179 7.58 -2.18 -8.38
CA PHE A 179 6.58 -3.22 -8.60
C PHE A 179 5.16 -2.64 -8.65
N SER A 180 4.26 -3.36 -9.32
CA SER A 180 2.84 -3.03 -9.38
C SER A 180 2.07 -3.83 -8.34
N LEU A 181 1.36 -3.18 -7.42
CA LEU A 181 0.60 -3.85 -6.36
C LEU A 181 -0.41 -4.87 -6.89
N PRO A 182 -1.21 -4.61 -7.96
CA PRO A 182 -2.11 -5.59 -8.54
C PRO A 182 -1.42 -6.85 -9.03
N VAL A 183 -0.23 -6.72 -9.62
CA VAL A 183 0.54 -7.86 -10.13
C VAL A 183 1.08 -8.72 -8.98
N VAL A 184 1.62 -8.09 -7.96
CA VAL A 184 2.17 -8.78 -6.78
C VAL A 184 1.10 -9.54 -6.03
N LEU A 185 -0.10 -8.99 -5.90
CA LEU A 185 -1.22 -9.60 -5.19
C LEU A 185 -2.21 -10.35 -6.10
N ALA A 186 -1.85 -10.59 -7.38
CA ALA A 186 -2.74 -11.23 -8.37
C ALA A 186 -3.23 -12.63 -7.96
N SER A 187 -2.48 -13.34 -7.12
CA SER A 187 -2.88 -14.66 -6.60
C SER A 187 -4.16 -14.62 -5.78
N PHE A 188 -4.52 -13.48 -5.19
CA PHE A 188 -5.71 -13.37 -4.36
C PHE A 188 -7.03 -13.43 -5.13
N ILE A 189 -7.07 -13.10 -6.43
CA ILE A 189 -8.28 -13.27 -7.26
C ILE A 189 -8.44 -14.68 -7.82
N LYS A 190 -7.46 -15.54 -7.59
CA LYS A 190 -7.45 -16.93 -8.06
C LYS A 190 -7.73 -17.89 -6.91
N PRO A 191 -8.06 -19.17 -7.18
CA PRO A 191 -8.06 -20.18 -6.15
C PRO A 191 -6.72 -20.19 -5.38
N PRO A 192 -6.74 -20.39 -4.09
CA PRO A 192 -7.86 -20.75 -3.22
C PRO A 192 -8.64 -19.57 -2.61
N TYR A 193 -8.27 -18.31 -2.91
CA TYR A 193 -8.85 -17.12 -2.25
C TYR A 193 -10.09 -16.58 -2.97
N GLY A 194 -10.01 -16.32 -4.28
CA GLY A 194 -11.12 -15.76 -5.06
C GLY A 194 -11.66 -14.45 -4.51
N MET A 195 -10.75 -13.55 -4.07
CA MET A 195 -11.16 -12.31 -3.42
C MET A 195 -11.91 -11.38 -4.39
N PHE A 196 -13.03 -10.87 -3.94
CA PHE A 196 -13.83 -9.85 -4.60
C PHE A 196 -14.03 -8.65 -3.66
N THR A 197 -14.60 -7.56 -4.18
CA THR A 197 -14.83 -6.34 -3.40
C THR A 197 -15.87 -6.62 -2.30
N SER A 198 -15.38 -6.88 -1.10
CA SER A 198 -16.16 -6.97 0.12
C SER A 198 -15.46 -6.21 1.24
N MET A 199 -16.22 -5.80 2.23
CA MET A 199 -15.65 -5.07 3.38
C MET A 199 -14.60 -5.91 4.12
N LEU A 200 -14.84 -7.21 4.30
CA LEU A 200 -13.90 -8.10 5.00
C LEU A 200 -12.63 -8.36 4.20
N ASN A 201 -12.74 -8.60 2.89
CA ASN A 201 -11.58 -8.78 2.03
C ASN A 201 -10.74 -7.49 1.99
N CYS A 202 -11.39 -6.33 1.85
CA CYS A 202 -10.71 -5.03 1.92
C CYS A 202 -10.00 -4.83 3.26
N ALA A 203 -10.67 -5.13 4.37
CA ALA A 203 -10.11 -5.03 5.71
C ALA A 203 -8.91 -5.97 5.92
N ALA A 204 -9.00 -7.21 5.47
CA ALA A 204 -7.92 -8.20 5.61
C ALA A 204 -6.67 -7.80 4.83
N ILE A 205 -6.82 -7.38 3.57
CA ILE A 205 -5.68 -6.92 2.75
C ILE A 205 -5.10 -5.63 3.31
N ALA A 206 -5.93 -4.65 3.70
CA ALA A 206 -5.45 -3.41 4.33
C ALA A 206 -4.67 -3.70 5.62
N TYR A 207 -5.18 -4.62 6.46
CA TYR A 207 -4.52 -5.04 7.68
C TYR A 207 -3.17 -5.70 7.40
N ALA A 208 -3.11 -6.62 6.44
CA ALA A 208 -1.86 -7.29 6.07
C ALA A 208 -0.82 -6.32 5.47
N LEU A 209 -1.25 -5.30 4.72
CA LEU A 209 -0.36 -4.28 4.16
C LEU A 209 0.07 -3.23 5.19
N ARG A 210 -0.65 -3.07 6.30
CA ARG A 210 -0.37 -2.07 7.33
C ARG A 210 1.07 -2.14 7.86
N LYS A 211 1.62 -3.34 8.04
CA LYS A 211 2.99 -3.52 8.54
C LYS A 211 4.07 -2.99 7.58
N TYR A 212 3.74 -2.85 6.30
CA TYR A 212 4.68 -2.39 5.26
C TYR A 212 4.62 -0.88 5.01
N LYS A 213 3.72 -0.13 5.65
CA LYS A 213 3.55 1.31 5.42
C LYS A 213 4.85 2.11 5.46
N SER A 214 5.70 1.84 6.45
CA SER A 214 6.99 2.52 6.60
C SER A 214 8.05 2.08 5.60
N GLU A 215 7.83 0.97 4.92
CA GLU A 215 8.79 0.37 3.97
C GLU A 215 8.36 0.56 2.51
N LEU A 216 7.07 0.85 2.26
CA LEU A 216 6.53 1.09 0.93
C LEU A 216 6.61 2.55 0.57
N PHE A 217 7.21 2.84 -0.58
CA PHE A 217 7.40 4.18 -1.11
C PHE A 217 6.72 4.30 -2.47
N GLN A 218 6.21 5.47 -2.77
CA GLN A 218 5.82 5.81 -4.13
C GLN A 218 7.09 5.92 -4.99
N THR A 219 7.01 5.51 -6.26
CA THR A 219 8.20 5.44 -7.14
C THR A 219 8.84 6.79 -7.43
N THR A 220 8.11 7.88 -7.23
CA THR A 220 8.56 9.25 -7.52
C THR A 220 8.97 10.04 -6.28
N ILE A 221 8.70 9.53 -5.08
CA ILE A 221 8.87 10.26 -3.83
C ILE A 221 9.71 9.43 -2.87
N SER A 222 10.68 10.05 -2.19
CA SER A 222 11.50 9.41 -1.15
C SER A 222 10.79 9.42 0.22
N GLN A 223 9.47 9.19 0.21
CA GLN A 223 8.65 9.12 1.42
C GLN A 223 7.91 7.80 1.49
N PRO A 224 7.69 7.25 2.69
CA PRO A 224 6.73 6.18 2.87
C PRO A 224 5.36 6.58 2.33
N ILE A 225 4.65 5.61 1.79
CA ILE A 225 3.30 5.86 1.27
C ILE A 225 2.40 6.38 2.40
N SER A 226 1.66 7.47 2.14
CA SER A 226 0.68 7.95 3.11
C SER A 226 -0.52 7.00 3.24
N ASP A 227 -1.24 7.08 4.35
CA ASP A 227 -2.46 6.29 4.58
C ASP A 227 -3.52 6.54 3.51
N GLU A 228 -3.66 7.78 3.06
CA GLU A 228 -4.61 8.17 2.01
C GLU A 228 -4.23 7.58 0.66
N ALA A 229 -2.94 7.63 0.32
CA ALA A 229 -2.43 7.07 -0.93
C ALA A 229 -2.57 5.54 -0.94
N LEU A 230 -2.22 4.87 0.17
CA LEU A 230 -2.39 3.42 0.29
C LEU A 230 -3.86 3.03 0.31
N CYS A 231 -4.73 3.78 0.98
CA CYS A 231 -6.18 3.58 0.95
C CYS A 231 -6.74 3.66 -0.47
N THR A 232 -6.31 4.65 -1.23
CA THR A 232 -6.70 4.82 -2.64
C THR A 232 -6.22 3.63 -3.48
N MET A 233 -4.96 3.22 -3.31
CA MET A 233 -4.39 2.07 -4.04
C MET A 233 -5.12 0.76 -3.73
N VAL A 234 -5.40 0.47 -2.45
CA VAL A 234 -6.14 -0.74 -2.06
C VAL A 234 -7.58 -0.69 -2.59
N THR A 235 -8.23 0.47 -2.54
CA THR A 235 -9.58 0.65 -3.09
C THR A 235 -9.60 0.38 -4.60
N ASP A 236 -8.65 0.93 -5.34
CA ASP A 236 -8.56 0.74 -6.80
C ASP A 236 -8.15 -0.70 -7.15
N LEU A 237 -7.33 -1.35 -6.32
CA LEU A 237 -7.00 -2.78 -6.44
C LEU A 237 -8.28 -3.63 -6.42
N PHE A 238 -9.16 -3.42 -5.45
CA PHE A 238 -10.42 -4.16 -5.36
C PHE A 238 -11.40 -3.83 -6.48
N LYS A 239 -11.41 -2.60 -7.00
CA LYS A 239 -12.17 -2.26 -8.22
C LYS A 239 -11.65 -3.04 -9.44
N MET A 240 -10.34 -3.14 -9.60
CA MET A 240 -9.74 -3.96 -10.66
C MET A 240 -10.10 -5.44 -10.50
N TRP A 241 -10.01 -5.96 -9.28
CA TRP A 241 -10.34 -7.36 -8.99
C TRP A 241 -11.82 -7.68 -9.23
N LYS A 242 -12.73 -6.75 -8.96
CA LYS A 242 -14.15 -6.89 -9.31
C LYS A 242 -14.36 -7.17 -10.80
N ASP A 243 -13.51 -6.59 -11.65
CA ASP A 243 -13.52 -6.79 -13.09
C ASP A 243 -12.64 -7.98 -13.54
N GLY A 244 -12.11 -8.77 -12.62
CA GLY A 244 -11.19 -9.89 -12.89
C GLY A 244 -9.82 -9.46 -13.41
N LYS A 245 -9.42 -8.19 -13.22
CA LYS A 245 -8.17 -7.62 -13.69
C LYS A 245 -7.10 -7.62 -12.62
N SER A 246 -5.89 -7.99 -12.99
CA SER A 246 -4.69 -7.93 -12.14
C SER A 246 -3.48 -7.39 -12.90
N ASP A 247 -3.72 -6.65 -13.96
CA ASP A 247 -2.67 -6.10 -14.82
C ASP A 247 -1.87 -5.00 -14.13
N SER A 248 -0.69 -4.73 -14.65
CA SER A 248 0.16 -3.65 -14.18
C SER A 248 -0.55 -2.30 -14.34
N ASN A 249 -0.63 -1.52 -13.24
CA ASN A 249 -1.24 -0.21 -13.24
C ASN A 249 -0.20 0.85 -12.82
N PRO A 250 0.14 1.83 -13.68
CA PRO A 250 1.13 2.85 -13.38
C PRO A 250 0.85 3.67 -12.12
N LYS A 251 -0.42 3.90 -11.78
CA LYS A 251 -0.85 4.62 -10.57
C LYS A 251 -0.64 3.82 -9.29
N MET A 252 -0.34 2.52 -9.40
CA MET A 252 -0.19 1.60 -8.28
C MET A 252 1.21 1.00 -8.23
N PHE A 253 2.19 1.74 -8.77
CA PHE A 253 3.59 1.37 -8.65
C PHE A 253 4.14 1.82 -7.30
N LEU A 254 4.81 0.87 -6.65
CA LEU A 254 5.51 1.04 -5.38
C LEU A 254 6.96 0.57 -5.53
N ARG A 255 7.80 0.99 -4.61
CA ARG A 255 9.12 0.42 -4.35
C ARG A 255 9.28 0.17 -2.87
N PHE A 256 10.20 -0.68 -2.51
CA PHE A 256 10.65 -0.76 -1.12
C PHE A 256 11.66 0.35 -0.83
N GLY A 257 11.63 0.92 0.36
CA GLY A 257 12.69 1.77 0.86
C GLY A 257 14.02 1.02 0.82
N SER A 258 15.07 1.68 0.37
CA SER A 258 16.38 1.05 0.32
C SER A 258 16.99 0.92 1.72
N LYS A 259 17.87 -0.06 1.90
CA LYS A 259 18.64 -0.19 3.14
C LYS A 259 19.44 1.09 3.39
N GLU A 260 19.96 1.70 2.34
CA GLU A 260 20.73 2.92 2.40
C GLU A 260 19.91 4.12 2.89
N GLU A 261 18.63 4.22 2.51
CA GLU A 261 17.72 5.24 3.06
C GLU A 261 17.50 5.05 4.56
N SER A 262 17.30 3.80 4.99
CA SER A 262 17.13 3.47 6.41
C SER A 262 18.41 3.73 7.20
N ASP A 263 19.56 3.32 6.68
CA ASP A 263 20.85 3.52 7.32
C ASP A 263 21.22 5.01 7.40
N LEU A 264 20.92 5.80 6.34
CA LEU A 264 21.12 7.25 6.36
C LEU A 264 20.18 7.93 7.36
N THR A 265 18.91 7.53 7.41
CA THR A 265 17.93 8.06 8.37
C THR A 265 18.43 7.89 9.82
N LYS A 266 18.92 6.70 10.15
CA LYS A 266 19.47 6.41 11.48
C LYS A 266 20.76 7.21 11.74
N LEU A 267 21.66 7.27 10.76
CA LEU A 267 22.89 8.03 10.87
C LEU A 267 22.62 9.51 11.10
N LEU A 268 21.61 10.09 10.43
CA LEU A 268 21.18 11.48 10.65
C LEU A 268 20.63 11.68 12.06
N TYR A 269 19.80 10.75 12.55
CA TYR A 269 19.29 10.80 13.92
C TYR A 269 20.44 10.87 14.94
N ASP A 270 21.45 10.01 14.77
CA ASP A 270 22.61 9.94 15.65
C ASP A 270 23.53 11.17 15.49
N THR A 271 23.77 11.67 14.24
CA THR A 271 24.65 12.80 13.94
C THR A 271 24.14 14.13 14.52
N PHE A 272 22.82 14.31 14.57
CA PHE A 272 22.19 15.48 15.17
C PHE A 272 21.84 15.29 16.65
N ASP A 273 22.10 14.09 17.19
CA ASP A 273 21.70 13.71 18.55
C ASP A 273 20.24 14.10 18.87
N LEU A 274 19.34 13.76 17.91
CA LEU A 274 17.95 14.19 17.95
C LEU A 274 17.22 13.72 19.22
N GLY A 275 17.63 12.60 19.77
CA GLY A 275 17.10 12.06 21.03
C GLY A 275 17.39 12.96 22.24
N HIS A 276 18.58 13.51 22.31
CA HIS A 276 18.99 14.38 23.43
C HIS A 276 18.63 15.85 23.20
N THR A 277 18.85 16.36 22.00
CA THR A 277 18.69 17.78 21.64
C THR A 277 17.24 18.24 21.60
N ILE A 278 16.37 17.49 20.91
CA ILE A 278 14.96 17.85 20.72
C ILE A 278 13.98 16.78 21.24
N LYS A 279 14.48 15.79 21.97
CA LYS A 279 13.68 14.70 22.56
C LYS A 279 12.89 13.86 21.54
N ALA A 280 13.38 13.76 20.31
CA ALA A 280 12.79 12.91 19.29
C ALA A 280 12.99 11.43 19.65
N LYS A 281 11.96 10.59 19.45
CA LYS A 281 12.10 9.14 19.61
C LYS A 281 12.58 8.54 18.30
N LEU A 282 13.51 7.59 18.37
CA LEU A 282 14.01 6.89 17.18
C LEU A 282 12.87 6.24 16.38
N ASP A 283 11.86 5.71 17.07
CA ASP A 283 10.68 5.10 16.44
C ASP A 283 9.79 6.08 15.66
N ASP A 284 9.93 7.38 15.89
CA ASP A 284 9.20 8.41 15.15
C ASP A 284 9.97 8.86 13.90
N VAL A 285 11.27 8.53 13.80
CA VAL A 285 12.15 8.91 12.68
C VAL A 285 12.36 7.70 11.74
N LYS A 286 11.29 7.30 11.03
CA LYS A 286 11.28 6.08 10.21
C LYS A 286 11.67 6.29 8.75
N SER A 287 11.78 7.52 8.29
CA SER A 287 12.10 7.84 6.89
C SER A 287 13.04 9.03 6.80
N LEU A 288 13.68 9.17 5.64
CA LEU A 288 14.56 10.30 5.37
C LEU A 288 13.83 11.64 5.51
N ASP A 289 12.55 11.71 5.13
CA ASP A 289 11.76 12.94 5.27
C ASP A 289 11.35 13.23 6.71
N ASN A 290 11.06 12.19 7.51
CA ASN A 290 10.92 12.39 8.94
C ASN A 290 12.23 12.92 9.56
N ALA A 291 13.39 12.37 9.18
CA ALA A 291 14.68 12.87 9.61
C ALA A 291 14.89 14.34 9.21
N LYS A 292 14.58 14.71 7.95
CA LYS A 292 14.63 16.10 7.49
C LYS A 292 13.79 17.02 8.36
N TRP A 293 12.54 16.64 8.63
CA TRP A 293 11.65 17.43 9.48
C TRP A 293 12.22 17.62 10.90
N TYR A 294 12.71 16.56 11.53
CA TYR A 294 13.32 16.65 12.86
C TYR A 294 14.60 17.48 12.86
N ILE A 295 15.41 17.43 11.79
CA ILE A 295 16.58 18.29 11.66
C ILE A 295 16.17 19.75 11.49
N GLN A 296 15.10 20.07 10.77
CA GLN A 296 14.54 21.41 10.70
C GLN A 296 14.09 21.91 12.08
N GLU A 297 13.42 21.05 12.87
CA GLU A 297 13.07 21.39 14.24
C GLU A 297 14.31 21.55 15.15
N PHE A 298 15.35 20.75 14.95
CA PHE A 298 16.65 20.93 15.59
C PHE A 298 17.25 22.30 15.26
N CYS A 299 17.33 22.67 14.01
CA CYS A 299 17.85 23.98 13.59
C CYS A 299 17.03 25.14 14.18
N LYS A 300 15.73 24.98 14.33
CA LYS A 300 14.82 25.99 14.88
C LYS A 300 14.86 26.11 16.39
N LEU A 301 14.84 25.00 17.10
CA LEU A 301 14.66 24.96 18.55
C LEU A 301 15.97 24.89 19.34
N TYR A 302 16.95 24.15 18.84
CA TYR A 302 18.22 23.91 19.50
C TYR A 302 19.33 24.81 18.98
N ALA A 303 19.70 24.68 17.71
CA ALA A 303 20.76 25.48 17.11
C ALA A 303 20.38 26.96 16.94
N LYS A 304 19.09 27.26 16.76
CA LYS A 304 18.52 28.59 16.47
C LYS A 304 19.16 29.30 15.29
N GLN A 305 19.80 28.55 14.43
CA GLN A 305 20.54 29.02 13.27
C GLN A 305 20.54 28.00 12.14
N PRO A 306 20.70 28.45 10.88
CA PRO A 306 20.67 27.57 9.73
C PRO A 306 21.95 26.75 9.58
N LEU A 307 21.79 25.50 9.13
CA LEU A 307 22.86 24.52 8.98
C LEU A 307 23.99 24.99 8.04
N TRP A 308 23.70 25.81 7.03
CA TRP A 308 24.68 26.27 6.06
C TRP A 308 25.79 27.13 6.68
N THR A 309 25.57 27.78 7.81
CA THR A 309 26.59 28.58 8.51
C THR A 309 27.82 27.76 8.87
N LEU A 310 27.64 26.47 9.14
CA LEU A 310 28.73 25.56 9.50
C LEU A 310 29.80 25.43 8.39
N ILE A 311 29.48 25.66 7.13
CA ILE A 311 30.46 25.62 6.01
C ILE A 311 31.54 26.68 6.17
N HIS A 312 31.21 27.78 6.82
CA HIS A 312 32.06 28.96 6.92
C HIS A 312 32.90 28.99 8.20
N ILE A 313 32.91 27.91 8.99
CA ILE A 313 33.77 27.81 10.17
C ILE A 313 35.25 27.81 9.71
N PRO A 314 36.11 28.66 10.32
CA PRO A 314 37.52 28.67 10.00
C PRO A 314 38.22 27.35 10.38
N GLY A 315 39.13 26.88 9.54
CA GLY A 315 39.97 25.71 9.83
C GLY A 315 39.29 24.35 9.64
N LEU A 316 38.09 24.29 9.04
CA LEU A 316 37.47 23.01 8.67
C LEU A 316 38.32 22.26 7.62
N SER A 317 38.50 20.94 7.82
CA SER A 317 39.02 20.06 6.79
C SER A 317 38.10 20.03 5.57
N GLU A 318 38.65 19.71 4.41
CA GLU A 318 37.88 19.62 3.18
C GLU A 318 36.85 18.48 3.24
N ASP A 319 37.19 17.36 3.86
CA ASP A 319 36.29 16.23 4.05
C ASP A 319 35.09 16.61 4.93
N LEU A 320 35.34 17.35 6.01
CA LEU A 320 34.26 17.79 6.89
C LEU A 320 33.36 18.84 6.21
N ARG A 321 33.93 19.71 5.40
CA ARG A 321 33.18 20.68 4.59
C ARG A 321 32.29 19.97 3.58
N ASN A 322 32.82 18.97 2.88
CA ASN A 322 32.07 18.16 1.93
C ASN A 322 30.92 17.40 2.63
N ALA A 323 31.16 16.88 3.83
CA ALA A 323 30.14 16.20 4.61
C ALA A 323 29.00 17.15 5.04
N ILE A 324 29.31 18.41 5.42
CA ILE A 324 28.30 19.45 5.71
C ILE A 324 27.53 19.81 4.44
N GLN A 325 28.21 19.95 3.29
CA GLN A 325 27.54 20.23 2.01
C GLN A 325 26.61 19.07 1.61
N SER A 326 27.02 17.83 1.84
CA SER A 326 26.18 16.64 1.63
C SER A 326 24.94 16.66 2.54
N LEU A 327 25.08 17.09 3.81
CA LEU A 327 23.93 17.28 4.71
C LEU A 327 22.96 18.33 4.17
N ILE A 328 23.47 19.48 3.71
CA ILE A 328 22.64 20.57 3.17
C ILE A 328 21.94 20.13 1.88
N ALA A 329 22.63 19.36 1.03
CA ALA A 329 22.07 18.86 -0.23
C ALA A 329 20.83 17.96 -0.03
N ILE A 330 20.69 17.31 1.14
CA ILE A 330 19.50 16.53 1.48
C ILE A 330 18.25 17.42 1.50
N PHE A 331 18.37 18.68 1.91
CA PHE A 331 17.26 19.61 2.05
C PHE A 331 16.92 20.36 0.75
N ALA A 332 17.86 20.41 -0.19
CA ALA A 332 17.70 21.17 -1.44
C ALA A 332 16.84 20.46 -2.50
N GLN A 333 16.39 19.21 -2.26
CA GLN A 333 15.68 18.39 -3.26
C GLN A 333 14.42 17.78 -2.67
N GLU A 334 13.30 17.86 -3.40
CA GLU A 334 12.05 17.20 -3.03
C GLU A 334 12.17 15.67 -3.00
N ALA A 335 12.97 15.09 -3.90
CA ALA A 335 13.31 13.67 -3.89
C ALA A 335 14.81 13.48 -4.03
N THR A 336 15.41 12.70 -3.14
CA THR A 336 16.83 12.38 -3.19
C THR A 336 17.02 11.05 -3.93
N PRO A 337 17.66 11.00 -5.12
CA PRO A 337 17.92 9.75 -5.82
C PRO A 337 18.75 8.78 -4.97
N VAL A 338 18.46 7.48 -5.06
CA VAL A 338 19.11 6.42 -4.25
C VAL A 338 20.65 6.45 -4.39
N GLU A 339 21.16 6.73 -5.57
CA GLU A 339 22.61 6.84 -5.82
C GLU A 339 23.26 7.98 -5.04
N LYS A 340 22.56 9.11 -4.92
CA LYS A 340 23.02 10.23 -4.08
C LYS A 340 22.97 9.89 -2.60
N ILE A 341 21.96 9.12 -2.18
CA ILE A 341 21.82 8.67 -0.79
C ILE A 341 23.06 7.88 -0.35
N LYS A 342 23.57 6.99 -1.20
CA LYS A 342 24.81 6.22 -0.92
C LYS A 342 26.04 7.12 -0.74
N ALA A 343 26.19 8.12 -1.58
CA ALA A 343 27.30 9.08 -1.48
C ALA A 343 27.19 9.91 -0.20
N ILE A 344 26.02 10.47 0.08
CA ILE A 344 25.75 11.25 1.28
C ILE A 344 25.97 10.39 2.55
N TYR A 345 25.46 9.17 2.58
CA TYR A 345 25.66 8.26 3.70
C TYR A 345 27.15 8.02 3.98
N ARG A 346 27.93 7.76 2.94
CA ARG A 346 29.38 7.54 3.08
C ARG A 346 30.09 8.78 3.64
N ASP A 347 29.80 9.96 3.11
CA ASP A 347 30.44 11.22 3.50
C ASP A 347 30.12 11.56 4.97
N ILE A 348 28.88 11.39 5.38
CA ILE A 348 28.46 11.61 6.78
C ILE A 348 29.06 10.56 7.71
N LYS A 349 29.05 9.28 7.31
CA LYS A 349 29.56 8.18 8.14
C LYS A 349 31.04 8.31 8.42
N ASN A 350 31.82 8.69 7.43
CA ASN A 350 33.28 8.83 7.56
C ASN A 350 33.66 9.97 8.51
N ASN A 351 32.80 10.97 8.65
CA ASN A 351 33.04 12.16 9.46
C ASN A 351 32.05 12.25 10.66
N HIS A 352 31.42 11.15 11.03
CA HIS A 352 30.29 11.14 11.99
C HIS A 352 30.63 11.76 13.34
N VAL A 353 31.78 11.44 13.93
CA VAL A 353 32.17 11.90 15.26
C VAL A 353 32.45 13.40 15.24
N GLU A 354 33.19 13.87 14.24
CA GLU A 354 33.52 15.29 14.08
C GLU A 354 32.23 16.10 13.74
N LEU A 355 31.36 15.57 12.89
CA LEU A 355 30.07 16.19 12.59
C LEU A 355 29.18 16.30 13.81
N LEU A 356 29.08 15.27 14.65
CA LEU A 356 28.31 15.30 15.87
C LEU A 356 28.79 16.42 16.80
N ILE A 357 30.09 16.50 17.06
CA ILE A 357 30.70 17.57 17.90
C ILE A 357 30.46 18.95 17.30
N LEU A 358 30.59 19.07 15.98
CA LEU A 358 30.45 20.34 15.28
C LEU A 358 29.00 20.83 15.30
N ILE A 359 28.04 19.94 15.03
CA ILE A 359 26.62 20.26 14.88
C ILE A 359 25.96 20.52 16.23
N THR A 360 26.33 19.77 17.28
CA THR A 360 25.74 19.94 18.61
C THR A 360 26.30 21.13 19.39
N ASN A 361 27.41 21.71 18.94
CA ASN A 361 27.95 22.92 19.55
C ASN A 361 27.35 24.17 18.89
N VAL A 362 26.41 24.82 19.57
CA VAL A 362 25.66 25.98 19.09
C VAL A 362 26.56 27.17 18.71
N ASP A 363 27.70 27.37 19.43
CA ASP A 363 28.63 28.46 19.14
C ASP A 363 29.27 28.38 17.74
N ASN A 364 29.32 27.19 17.18
CA ASN A 364 29.89 26.98 15.83
C ASN A 364 29.04 27.65 14.75
N TYR A 365 27.73 27.68 14.92
CA TYR A 365 26.84 28.33 13.97
C TYR A 365 27.06 29.85 13.94
N GLU A 366 27.20 30.47 15.11
CA GLU A 366 27.51 31.90 15.25
C GLU A 366 28.87 32.24 14.63
N LYS A 367 29.91 31.45 14.97
CA LYS A 367 31.25 31.63 14.37
C LYS A 367 31.23 31.53 12.84
N GLY A 368 30.54 30.52 12.32
CA GLY A 368 30.42 30.33 10.87
C GLY A 368 29.71 31.50 10.18
N PHE A 369 28.64 32.00 10.79
CA PHE A 369 27.91 33.11 10.24
C PHE A 369 28.73 34.41 10.28
N ILE A 370 29.37 34.74 11.39
CA ILE A 370 30.24 35.90 11.52
C ILE A 370 31.33 35.83 10.44
N ASN A 371 31.99 34.68 10.28
CA ASN A 371 33.05 34.50 9.28
C ASN A 371 32.52 34.64 7.83
N PHE A 372 31.31 34.18 7.60
CA PHE A 372 30.66 34.36 6.30
C PHE A 372 30.46 35.85 5.99
N VAL A 373 29.92 36.59 6.95
CA VAL A 373 29.66 38.04 6.74
C VAL A 373 30.94 38.84 6.64
N ASP A 374 31.95 38.52 7.44
CA ASP A 374 33.29 39.16 7.38
C ASP A 374 33.98 38.87 6.03
N SER A 375 33.59 37.81 5.33
CA SER A 375 34.07 37.49 3.98
C SER A 375 33.43 38.37 2.89
N ILE A 376 32.34 39.08 3.19
CA ILE A 376 31.66 39.96 2.25
C ILE A 376 32.33 41.33 2.31
N GLU A 377 32.94 41.76 1.21
CA GLU A 377 33.68 42.98 1.11
C GLU A 377 32.82 44.21 1.52
N GLY A 378 33.31 45.01 2.49
CA GLY A 378 32.63 46.24 2.95
C GLY A 378 31.58 46.05 4.04
N VAL A 379 31.36 44.83 4.54
CA VAL A 379 30.39 44.58 5.63
C VAL A 379 31.13 44.38 6.95
N LYS A 380 30.81 45.20 7.98
CA LYS A 380 31.24 44.99 9.37
C LYS A 380 29.97 44.81 10.23
N ILE A 381 29.94 43.77 11.04
CA ILE A 381 28.80 43.48 11.92
C ILE A 381 29.07 44.03 13.32
N GLU A 382 28.18 44.90 13.80
CA GLU A 382 28.11 45.24 15.22
C GLU A 382 27.26 44.19 15.98
N LYS A 383 27.70 43.83 17.18
CA LYS A 383 27.09 42.77 17.99
C LYS A 383 25.58 42.97 18.29
N ALA A 384 25.14 44.25 18.39
CA ALA A 384 23.73 44.57 18.61
C ALA A 384 22.85 44.30 17.37
N TRP A 385 23.38 44.60 16.18
CA TRP A 385 22.71 44.31 14.91
C TRP A 385 22.66 42.82 14.62
N TRP A 386 23.69 42.07 15.03
CA TRP A 386 23.76 40.62 14.96
C TRP A 386 22.61 39.96 15.70
N ASN A 387 22.37 40.31 16.97
CA ASN A 387 21.29 39.73 17.77
C ASN A 387 19.89 40.01 17.18
N ALA A 388 19.67 41.26 16.68
CA ALA A 388 18.42 41.62 16.02
C ALA A 388 18.20 40.84 14.69
N MET A 389 19.30 40.56 13.98
CA MET A 389 19.24 39.82 12.72
C MET A 389 19.00 38.32 12.96
N LEU A 390 19.54 37.73 14.01
CA LEU A 390 19.26 36.33 14.39
C LEU A 390 17.78 36.08 14.62
N GLU A 391 17.08 37.01 15.26
CA GLU A 391 15.64 36.94 15.43
C GLU A 391 14.90 37.01 14.07
N THR A 392 15.36 37.88 13.18
CA THR A 392 14.73 38.09 11.87
C THR A 392 15.06 37.00 10.86
N VAL A 393 16.29 36.48 10.82
CA VAL A 393 16.73 35.42 9.91
C VAL A 393 16.09 34.07 10.30
N SER A 394 15.95 33.79 11.58
CA SER A 394 15.21 32.62 12.05
C SER A 394 13.78 32.59 11.48
N TYR A 395 13.12 33.75 11.41
CA TYR A 395 11.77 33.90 10.86
C TYR A 395 11.70 33.85 9.33
N THR A 396 12.68 34.46 8.64
CA THR A 396 12.71 34.55 7.18
C THR A 396 13.15 33.24 6.52
N HIS A 397 14.03 32.48 7.18
CA HIS A 397 14.49 31.17 6.67
C HIS A 397 13.38 30.12 6.73
N LEU A 398 12.53 30.19 7.74
CA LEU A 398 11.31 29.37 7.80
C LEU A 398 10.38 29.66 6.62
N ARG A 399 10.18 30.94 6.26
CA ARG A 399 9.34 31.32 5.10
C ARG A 399 9.94 30.96 3.75
N ALA A 400 11.25 31.05 3.58
CA ALA A 400 11.92 30.71 2.32
C ALA A 400 11.85 29.20 2.03
N HIS A 401 11.91 28.35 3.07
CA HIS A 401 11.73 26.90 2.92
C HIS A 401 10.26 26.51 2.72
N GLU A 402 9.32 27.21 3.35
CA GLU A 402 7.88 27.02 3.08
C GLU A 402 7.52 27.44 1.64
N THR A 403 8.16 28.47 1.10
CA THR A 403 7.90 28.94 -0.27
C THR A 403 8.57 28.06 -1.32
N ALA A 404 9.74 27.48 -1.03
CA ALA A 404 10.41 26.52 -1.91
C ALA A 404 9.74 25.13 -1.90
N ALA A 405 9.00 24.78 -0.83
CA ALA A 405 8.20 23.55 -0.75
C ALA A 405 6.79 23.71 -1.37
N ASN A 406 6.38 24.95 -1.71
CA ASN A 406 5.08 25.26 -2.30
C ASN A 406 5.18 25.76 -3.76
N LEU A 407 6.35 25.77 -4.37
CA LEU A 407 6.61 25.99 -5.79
C LEU A 407 7.13 24.69 -6.44
#